data_b494a1e9bebac694bf864e9da75dd5a7
#
_entry.id   b494a1e9bebac694bf864e9da75dd5a7
#
_cell.length_a   1.000
_cell.length_b   1.000
_cell.length_c   1.000
_cell.angle_alpha   90.00
_cell.angle_beta   90.00
_cell.angle_gamma   90.00
#
_symmetry.space_group_name_H-M   'P 1'
#
loop_
_entity.id
_entity.type
_entity.pdbx_description
1 polymer ?
#
loop_
_entity_poly.entity_id
_entity_poly.type
_entity_poly.pdbx_seq_one_letter_code
_entity_poly.pdbx_strand_id
1 'polypeptide(L)'
;MARLTKNQKAALSKIEAGKAYSLQEAAALVKDISLAKFDASVDIDVRLGVDPRKANQMVRGIATLPHGTGKTVRVLVLCTPDKEEEAKAAGADYVGLDEYISKIEGGWTDVDIIITMPSVMAKVGKLGRILGPRNLMPNPKTGTVTTEVGKAVTDVKGGKIDFKVDKTGIIHTSVGKVSFSSEKIYENALEVLQTISRLKPSAAKGTYFKSIHISSTMSPGIHIETKSVAGI
;
A
#
# COMPACT_ATOMS: atom_id res chain seq x y z
N MET A 1 7.56 -31.89 -2.28
CA MET A 1 7.83 -30.53 -1.75
C MET A 1 9.17 -30.04 -2.24
N ALA A 2 9.29 -28.76 -2.63
CA ALA A 2 10.57 -28.19 -3.04
C ALA A 2 11.55 -28.19 -1.87
N ARG A 3 12.81 -28.50 -2.13
CA ARG A 3 13.86 -28.53 -1.10
C ARG A 3 14.20 -27.12 -0.67
N LEU A 4 14.04 -26.80 0.61
CA LEU A 4 14.40 -25.49 1.17
C LEU A 4 15.90 -25.20 0.98
N THR A 5 16.23 -23.98 0.58
CA THR A 5 17.61 -23.50 0.48
C THR A 5 18.26 -23.38 1.86
N LYS A 6 19.59 -23.34 1.91
CA LYS A 6 20.34 -23.18 3.17
C LYS A 6 19.93 -21.91 3.93
N ASN A 7 19.77 -20.80 3.21
CA ASN A 7 19.38 -19.52 3.79
C ASN A 7 17.94 -19.55 4.33
N GLN A 8 16.99 -20.17 3.60
CA GLN A 8 15.62 -20.33 4.09
C GLN A 8 15.53 -21.18 5.36
N LYS A 9 16.35 -22.23 5.46
CA LYS A 9 16.44 -23.03 6.70
C LYS A 9 16.95 -22.20 7.87
N ALA A 10 17.99 -21.39 7.64
CA ALA A 10 18.54 -20.51 8.67
C ALA A 10 17.54 -19.40 9.11
N ALA A 11 16.73 -18.88 8.20
CA ALA A 11 15.67 -17.92 8.54
C ALA A 11 14.54 -18.59 9.34
N LEU A 12 14.11 -19.79 8.90
CA LEU A 12 13.07 -20.55 9.60
C LEU A 12 13.49 -21.01 11.00
N SER A 13 14.77 -21.30 11.24
CA SER A 13 15.25 -21.66 12.57
C SER A 13 15.20 -20.53 13.59
N LYS A 14 15.08 -19.27 13.13
CA LYS A 14 14.90 -18.10 14.00
C LYS A 14 13.44 -17.83 14.37
N ILE A 15 12.51 -18.51 13.71
CA ILE A 15 11.07 -18.38 13.95
C ILE A 15 10.60 -19.63 14.69
N GLU A 16 10.00 -19.46 15.86
CA GLU A 16 9.37 -20.55 16.59
C GLU A 16 8.05 -20.95 15.90
N ALA A 17 7.96 -22.19 15.47
CA ALA A 17 6.76 -22.68 14.77
C ALA A 17 5.52 -22.61 15.69
N GLY A 18 4.45 -21.96 15.20
CA GLY A 18 3.19 -21.86 15.94
C GLY A 18 3.12 -20.72 16.97
N LYS A 19 4.21 -19.98 17.19
CA LYS A 19 4.21 -18.81 18.07
C LYS A 19 3.63 -17.60 17.34
N ALA A 20 2.76 -16.87 18.02
CA ALA A 20 2.33 -15.54 17.64
C ALA A 20 3.20 -14.51 18.38
N TYR A 21 3.78 -13.60 17.62
CA TYR A 21 4.68 -12.56 18.14
C TYR A 21 3.91 -11.26 18.36
N SER A 22 4.36 -10.42 19.28
CA SER A 22 3.90 -9.04 19.36
C SER A 22 4.33 -8.27 18.09
N LEU A 23 3.62 -7.20 17.74
CA LEU A 23 3.96 -6.39 16.56
C LEU A 23 5.39 -5.81 16.65
N GLN A 24 5.81 -5.42 17.86
CA GLN A 24 7.15 -4.88 18.10
C GLN A 24 8.26 -5.93 17.91
N GLU A 25 8.07 -7.13 18.47
CA GLU A 25 9.00 -8.25 18.28
C GLU A 25 9.06 -8.68 16.79
N ALA A 26 7.91 -8.73 16.14
CA ALA A 26 7.82 -9.08 14.72
C ALA A 26 8.55 -8.07 13.82
N ALA A 27 8.44 -6.76 14.11
CA ALA A 27 9.15 -5.71 13.39
C ALA A 27 10.70 -5.79 13.56
N ALA A 28 11.18 -6.22 14.71
CA ALA A 28 12.61 -6.49 14.91
C ALA A 28 13.05 -7.78 14.18
N LEU A 29 12.28 -8.85 14.34
CA LEU A 29 12.61 -10.17 13.78
C LEU A 29 12.60 -10.19 12.25
N VAL A 30 11.71 -9.42 11.58
CA VAL A 30 11.63 -9.36 10.12
C VAL A 30 12.93 -8.86 9.49
N LYS A 31 13.68 -7.99 10.16
CA LYS A 31 14.98 -7.50 9.71
C LYS A 31 16.04 -8.60 9.81
N ASP A 32 16.03 -9.35 10.91
CA ASP A 32 17.02 -10.40 11.20
C ASP A 32 16.89 -11.62 10.28
N ILE A 33 15.68 -11.88 9.77
CA ILE A 33 15.40 -12.99 8.86
C ILE A 33 15.44 -12.61 7.39
N SER A 34 15.65 -11.33 7.07
CA SER A 34 15.72 -10.89 5.69
C SER A 34 16.88 -11.56 4.95
N LEU A 35 16.58 -12.22 3.83
CA LEU A 35 17.52 -13.00 3.04
C LEU A 35 18.08 -12.23 1.84
N ALA A 36 17.43 -11.14 1.46
CA ALA A 36 17.77 -10.39 0.26
C ALA A 36 19.06 -9.58 0.46
N LYS A 37 19.88 -9.48 -0.60
CA LYS A 37 21.09 -8.64 -0.63
C LYS A 37 20.79 -7.19 -1.07
N PHE A 38 19.55 -6.88 -1.36
CA PHE A 38 19.05 -5.55 -1.71
C PHE A 38 18.11 -5.04 -0.60
N ASP A 39 17.78 -3.78 -0.62
CA ASP A 39 16.85 -3.17 0.34
C ASP A 39 15.42 -3.67 0.07
N ALA A 40 15.08 -4.78 0.72
CA ALA A 40 13.82 -5.49 0.53
C ALA A 40 12.64 -4.69 1.11
N SER A 41 11.47 -4.80 0.47
CA SER A 41 10.23 -4.28 1.05
C SER A 41 9.79 -5.15 2.23
N VAL A 42 9.21 -4.51 3.23
CA VAL A 42 8.52 -5.15 4.35
C VAL A 42 7.04 -5.01 4.09
N ASP A 43 6.37 -6.14 3.97
CA ASP A 43 4.95 -6.21 3.64
C ASP A 43 4.16 -6.78 4.82
N ILE A 44 2.95 -6.29 4.99
CA ILE A 44 1.98 -6.80 5.97
C ILE A 44 0.77 -7.38 5.25
N ASP A 45 0.42 -8.59 5.62
CA ASP A 45 -0.70 -9.34 5.08
C ASP A 45 -1.74 -9.55 6.18
N VAL A 46 -2.93 -8.99 5.96
CA VAL A 46 -4.01 -9.00 6.95
C VAL A 46 -5.21 -9.77 6.39
N ARG A 47 -5.47 -10.94 6.95
CA ARG A 47 -6.67 -11.72 6.61
C ARG A 47 -7.84 -11.26 7.44
N LEU A 48 -8.87 -10.77 6.76
CA LEU A 48 -10.10 -10.26 7.38
C LEU A 48 -11.24 -11.29 7.37
N GLY A 49 -12.16 -11.12 8.31
CA GLY A 49 -13.40 -11.89 8.40
C GLY A 49 -14.53 -11.28 7.55
N VAL A 50 -14.24 -10.88 6.31
CA VAL A 50 -15.20 -10.29 5.38
C VAL A 50 -15.39 -11.16 4.15
N ASP A 51 -16.54 -11.03 3.49
CA ASP A 51 -16.82 -11.66 2.19
C ASP A 51 -16.68 -10.61 1.09
N PRO A 52 -15.56 -10.62 0.32
CA PRO A 52 -15.30 -9.60 -0.70
C PRO A 52 -16.23 -9.67 -1.91
N ARG A 53 -17.05 -10.74 -2.03
CA ARG A 53 -18.07 -10.87 -3.08
C ARG A 53 -19.27 -9.96 -2.82
N LYS A 54 -19.46 -9.55 -1.56
CA LYS A 54 -20.53 -8.64 -1.15
C LYS A 54 -20.02 -7.19 -1.19
N ALA A 55 -20.67 -6.34 -1.96
CA ALA A 55 -20.26 -4.95 -2.11
C ALA A 55 -20.22 -4.16 -0.79
N ASN A 56 -21.10 -4.51 0.17
CA ASN A 56 -21.18 -3.91 1.51
C ASN A 56 -20.11 -4.42 2.50
N GLN A 57 -19.33 -5.44 2.13
CA GLN A 57 -18.22 -5.96 2.92
C GLN A 57 -16.85 -5.72 2.28
N MET A 58 -16.81 -5.01 1.15
CA MET A 58 -15.55 -4.68 0.49
C MET A 58 -14.84 -3.57 1.25
N VAL A 59 -13.70 -3.90 1.84
CA VAL A 59 -12.84 -2.93 2.52
C VAL A 59 -11.84 -2.36 1.52
N ARG A 60 -11.85 -1.05 1.39
CA ARG A 60 -10.89 -0.27 0.62
C ARG A 60 -10.66 1.05 1.33
N GLY A 61 -9.42 1.46 1.43
CA GLY A 61 -9.08 2.71 2.10
C GLY A 61 -7.69 3.21 1.76
N ILE A 62 -7.29 4.20 2.49
CA ILE A 62 -6.02 4.88 2.39
C ILE A 62 -5.42 4.92 3.78
N ALA A 63 -4.15 4.62 3.90
CA ALA A 63 -3.36 4.85 5.09
C ALA A 63 -2.23 5.83 4.78
N THR A 64 -1.96 6.75 5.69
CA THR A 64 -0.83 7.66 5.59
C THR A 64 0.24 7.19 6.55
N LEU A 65 1.35 6.70 5.98
CA LEU A 65 2.45 6.18 6.78
C LEU A 65 3.28 7.33 7.37
N PRO A 66 3.49 7.41 8.69
CA PRO A 66 4.24 8.49 9.32
C PRO A 66 5.70 8.58 8.83
N HIS A 67 6.29 7.44 8.44
CA HIS A 67 7.68 7.38 7.94
C HIS A 67 7.77 7.11 6.43
N GLY A 68 6.65 7.19 5.72
CA GLY A 68 6.60 6.86 4.29
C GLY A 68 6.87 5.38 4.00
N THR A 69 6.95 5.05 2.71
CA THR A 69 7.20 3.68 2.24
C THR A 69 8.68 3.40 1.95
N GLY A 70 9.55 4.43 1.94
CA GLY A 70 10.95 4.33 1.50
C GLY A 70 11.12 4.10 -0.01
N LYS A 71 10.05 4.24 -0.80
CA LYS A 71 10.07 4.19 -2.26
C LYS A 71 9.93 5.61 -2.81
N THR A 72 10.78 5.99 -3.75
CA THR A 72 10.57 7.20 -4.55
C THR A 72 9.44 6.97 -5.53
N VAL A 73 8.33 7.69 -5.35
CA VAL A 73 7.13 7.56 -6.17
C VAL A 73 7.15 8.61 -7.28
N ARG A 74 7.00 8.18 -8.54
CA ARG A 74 6.87 9.07 -9.69
C ARG A 74 5.41 9.44 -9.87
N VAL A 75 5.11 10.72 -9.68
CA VAL A 75 3.74 11.26 -9.70
C VAL A 75 3.49 12.01 -10.98
N LEU A 76 2.49 11.57 -11.74
CA LEU A 76 1.91 12.31 -12.87
C LEU A 76 0.65 13.05 -12.41
N VAL A 77 0.59 14.34 -12.71
CA VAL A 77 -0.59 15.16 -12.44
C VAL A 77 -1.24 15.57 -13.76
N LEU A 78 -2.50 15.17 -13.93
CA LEU A 78 -3.34 15.57 -15.06
C LEU A 78 -4.30 16.66 -14.60
N CYS A 79 -3.96 17.91 -14.91
CA CYS A 79 -4.71 19.09 -14.48
C CYS A 79 -4.89 20.10 -15.61
N THR A 80 -5.72 21.12 -15.34
CA THR A 80 -5.84 22.29 -16.20
C THR A 80 -4.62 23.20 -16.06
N PRO A 81 -4.27 24.04 -17.06
CA PRO A 81 -3.09 24.93 -17.00
C PRO A 81 -3.01 25.79 -15.75
N ASP A 82 -4.17 26.22 -15.20
CA ASP A 82 -4.24 27.03 -13.98
C ASP A 82 -3.65 26.36 -12.73
N LYS A 83 -3.60 25.02 -12.70
CA LYS A 83 -3.12 24.23 -11.57
C LYS A 83 -1.74 23.58 -11.80
N GLU A 84 -1.13 23.82 -12.95
CA GLU A 84 0.18 23.26 -13.28
C GLU A 84 1.30 23.78 -12.36
N GLU A 85 1.27 25.09 -12.08
CA GLU A 85 2.26 25.71 -11.20
C GLU A 85 2.18 25.16 -9.77
N GLU A 86 0.95 25.01 -9.25
CA GLU A 86 0.71 24.41 -7.93
C GLU A 86 1.23 22.96 -7.86
N ALA A 87 0.99 22.16 -8.90
CA ALA A 87 1.46 20.78 -8.96
C ALA A 87 2.99 20.69 -9.04
N LYS A 88 3.64 21.57 -9.84
CA LYS A 88 5.10 21.65 -9.95
C LYS A 88 5.74 22.09 -8.62
N ALA A 89 5.16 23.10 -7.97
CA ALA A 89 5.63 23.59 -6.67
C ALA A 89 5.51 22.52 -5.57
N ALA A 90 4.49 21.65 -5.63
CA ALA A 90 4.33 20.52 -4.73
C ALA A 90 5.30 19.34 -5.04
N GLY A 91 6.08 19.44 -6.11
CA GLY A 91 7.10 18.45 -6.48
C GLY A 91 6.59 17.29 -7.35
N ALA A 92 5.53 17.48 -8.14
CA ALA A 92 5.12 16.47 -9.12
C ALA A 92 6.20 16.26 -10.18
N ASP A 93 6.44 15.00 -10.59
CA ASP A 93 7.50 14.67 -11.56
C ASP A 93 7.05 14.97 -12.98
N TYR A 94 5.76 14.80 -13.25
CA TYR A 94 5.16 15.07 -14.56
C TYR A 94 3.86 15.86 -14.35
N VAL A 95 3.68 16.95 -15.10
CA VAL A 95 2.49 17.80 -15.01
C VAL A 95 2.07 18.20 -16.42
N GLY A 96 0.79 18.06 -16.72
CA GLY A 96 0.20 18.44 -18.01
C GLY A 96 -1.11 17.73 -18.26
N LEU A 97 -1.69 17.87 -19.44
CA LEU A 97 -2.96 17.25 -19.79
C LEU A 97 -2.91 16.48 -21.11
N ASP A 98 -3.14 17.16 -22.25
CA ASP A 98 -3.36 16.50 -23.54
C ASP A 98 -2.09 15.82 -24.07
N GLU A 99 -0.91 16.35 -23.75
CA GLU A 99 0.38 15.76 -24.07
C GLU A 99 0.55 14.38 -23.43
N TYR A 100 0.26 14.27 -22.12
CA TYR A 100 0.39 13.01 -21.39
C TYR A 100 -0.72 12.02 -21.72
N ILE A 101 -1.91 12.50 -22.06
CA ILE A 101 -2.98 11.64 -22.56
C ILE A 101 -2.52 10.95 -23.84
N SER A 102 -1.96 11.69 -24.80
CA SER A 102 -1.42 11.14 -26.05
C SER A 102 -0.25 10.18 -25.82
N LYS A 103 0.65 10.50 -24.88
CA LYS A 103 1.76 9.59 -24.50
C LYS A 103 1.25 8.28 -23.91
N ILE A 104 0.23 8.34 -23.03
CA ILE A 104 -0.38 7.13 -22.44
C ILE A 104 -1.13 6.32 -23.48
N GLU A 105 -1.83 6.94 -24.43
CA GLU A 105 -2.44 6.26 -25.56
C GLU A 105 -1.39 5.53 -26.42
N GLY A 106 -0.19 6.12 -26.56
CA GLY A 106 0.99 5.50 -27.18
C GLY A 106 1.65 4.40 -26.36
N GLY A 107 1.11 4.09 -25.13
CA GLY A 107 1.61 3.02 -24.28
C GLY A 107 2.59 3.42 -23.20
N TRP A 108 2.92 4.72 -23.06
CA TRP A 108 3.79 5.19 -21.98
C TRP A 108 3.08 5.10 -20.60
N THR A 109 3.71 4.46 -19.65
CA THR A 109 3.16 4.24 -18.31
C THR A 109 4.25 4.21 -17.23
N ASP A 110 5.35 4.96 -17.44
CA ASP A 110 6.49 5.04 -16.52
C ASP A 110 6.22 5.94 -15.31
N VAL A 111 5.05 5.77 -14.71
CA VAL A 111 4.59 6.48 -13.52
C VAL A 111 4.05 5.49 -12.50
N ASP A 112 4.14 5.83 -11.23
CA ASP A 112 3.65 4.98 -10.15
C ASP A 112 2.25 5.42 -9.69
N ILE A 113 1.93 6.71 -9.72
CA ILE A 113 0.62 7.25 -9.33
C ILE A 113 0.22 8.37 -10.29
N ILE A 114 -1.08 8.40 -10.63
CA ILE A 114 -1.69 9.46 -11.43
C ILE A 114 -2.71 10.20 -10.57
N ILE A 115 -2.53 11.51 -10.44
CA ILE A 115 -3.46 12.41 -9.77
C ILE A 115 -4.19 13.22 -10.84
N THR A 116 -5.47 13.42 -10.68
CA THR A 116 -6.27 14.17 -11.64
C THR A 116 -7.33 15.04 -10.96
N MET A 117 -7.83 16.04 -11.71
CA MET A 117 -8.97 16.84 -11.28
C MET A 117 -10.28 16.22 -11.76
N PRO A 118 -11.41 16.41 -11.03
CA PRO A 118 -12.74 15.94 -11.46
C PRO A 118 -13.14 16.44 -12.84
N SER A 119 -12.79 17.70 -13.18
CA SER A 119 -13.08 18.32 -14.47
C SER A 119 -12.43 17.61 -15.66
N VAL A 120 -11.28 16.97 -15.44
CA VAL A 120 -10.47 16.31 -16.48
C VAL A 120 -10.80 14.82 -16.59
N MET A 121 -11.51 14.26 -15.60
CA MET A 121 -11.82 12.81 -15.54
C MET A 121 -12.53 12.27 -16.79
N ALA A 122 -13.32 13.09 -17.48
CA ALA A 122 -13.98 12.67 -18.71
C ALA A 122 -12.99 12.32 -19.84
N LYS A 123 -11.86 13.04 -19.92
CA LYS A 123 -10.77 12.74 -20.87
C LYS A 123 -9.97 11.51 -20.41
N VAL A 124 -9.60 11.45 -19.12
CA VAL A 124 -8.82 10.36 -18.53
C VAL A 124 -9.59 9.03 -18.55
N GLY A 125 -10.93 9.07 -18.47
CA GLY A 125 -11.78 7.88 -18.55
C GLY A 125 -11.59 7.05 -19.81
N LYS A 126 -11.21 7.65 -20.94
CA LYS A 126 -10.91 6.97 -22.19
C LYS A 126 -9.67 6.07 -22.07
N LEU A 127 -8.73 6.43 -21.19
CA LEU A 127 -7.50 5.69 -20.92
C LEU A 127 -7.71 4.46 -20.01
N GLY A 128 -8.93 4.23 -19.52
CA GLY A 128 -9.25 3.16 -18.58
C GLY A 128 -8.83 1.76 -19.02
N ARG A 129 -8.79 1.49 -20.34
CA ARG A 129 -8.30 0.21 -20.89
C ARG A 129 -6.80 0.01 -20.69
N ILE A 130 -6.01 1.08 -20.64
CA ILE A 130 -4.54 1.05 -20.47
C ILE A 130 -4.20 1.14 -18.99
N LEU A 131 -4.79 2.09 -18.27
CA LEU A 131 -4.48 2.39 -16.87
C LEU A 131 -5.12 1.40 -15.88
N GLY A 132 -6.31 0.86 -16.22
CA GLY A 132 -7.05 -0.06 -15.34
C GLY A 132 -6.27 -1.32 -14.97
N PRO A 133 -5.76 -2.13 -15.93
CA PRO A 133 -5.00 -3.34 -15.64
C PRO A 133 -3.71 -3.10 -14.84
N ARG A 134 -3.16 -1.87 -14.90
CA ARG A 134 -1.94 -1.47 -14.19
C ARG A 134 -2.20 -0.82 -12.84
N ASN A 135 -3.46 -0.72 -12.39
CA ASN A 135 -3.88 -0.02 -11.17
C ASN A 135 -3.50 1.47 -11.12
N LEU A 136 -3.24 2.08 -12.27
CA LEU A 136 -2.89 3.50 -12.38
C LEU A 136 -4.10 4.41 -12.55
N MET A 137 -5.31 3.85 -12.68
CA MET A 137 -6.53 4.63 -12.90
C MET A 137 -6.88 5.46 -11.66
N PRO A 138 -6.96 6.80 -11.78
CA PRO A 138 -7.34 7.67 -10.67
C PRO A 138 -8.73 7.34 -10.12
N ASN A 139 -8.88 7.41 -8.79
CA ASN A 139 -10.14 7.09 -8.13
C ASN A 139 -10.42 8.08 -6.99
N PRO A 140 -11.64 8.64 -6.90
CA PRO A 140 -12.04 9.52 -5.79
C PRO A 140 -11.88 8.89 -4.40
N LYS A 141 -12.13 7.57 -4.30
CA LYS A 141 -12.03 6.84 -3.02
C LYS A 141 -10.59 6.70 -2.51
N THR A 142 -9.59 6.80 -3.39
CA THR A 142 -8.16 6.81 -3.03
C THR A 142 -7.58 8.22 -2.93
N GLY A 143 -8.44 9.25 -3.09
CA GLY A 143 -8.01 10.64 -3.02
C GLY A 143 -7.09 11.07 -4.16
N THR A 144 -7.00 10.28 -5.25
CA THR A 144 -6.22 10.61 -6.45
C THR A 144 -7.03 11.45 -7.46
N VAL A 145 -8.32 11.68 -7.19
CA VAL A 145 -9.17 12.63 -7.92
C VAL A 145 -9.56 13.73 -6.93
N THR A 146 -8.94 14.91 -7.07
CA THR A 146 -9.12 16.03 -6.15
C THR A 146 -8.96 17.38 -6.84
N THR A 147 -9.52 18.42 -6.26
CA THR A 147 -9.31 19.82 -6.67
C THR A 147 -8.07 20.43 -6.01
N GLU A 148 -7.61 19.87 -4.87
CA GLU A 148 -6.42 20.28 -4.13
C GLU A 148 -5.22 19.46 -4.60
N VAL A 149 -4.71 19.77 -5.78
CA VAL A 149 -3.67 18.98 -6.43
C VAL A 149 -2.35 19.01 -5.66
N GLY A 150 -1.93 20.19 -5.19
CA GLY A 150 -0.68 20.34 -4.44
C GLY A 150 -0.63 19.50 -3.18
N LYS A 151 -1.71 19.53 -2.39
CA LYS A 151 -1.82 18.70 -1.17
C LYS A 151 -1.79 17.21 -1.50
N ALA A 152 -2.51 16.78 -2.54
CA ALA A 152 -2.52 15.37 -2.94
C ALA A 152 -1.12 14.87 -3.35
N VAL A 153 -0.33 15.69 -4.06
CA VAL A 153 1.05 15.35 -4.43
C VAL A 153 1.93 15.23 -3.18
N THR A 154 1.83 16.18 -2.25
CA THR A 154 2.58 16.15 -0.99
C THR A 154 2.22 14.92 -0.15
N ASP A 155 0.94 14.59 -0.01
CA ASP A 155 0.46 13.41 0.72
C ASP A 155 0.99 12.11 0.10
N VAL A 156 0.92 11.98 -1.23
CA VAL A 156 1.40 10.80 -1.95
C VAL A 156 2.91 10.62 -1.79
N LYS A 157 3.69 11.70 -1.91
CA LYS A 157 5.14 11.67 -1.66
C LYS A 157 5.47 11.49 -0.18
N GLY A 158 4.58 11.91 0.71
CA GLY A 158 4.67 11.71 2.16
C GLY A 158 4.41 10.28 2.63
N GLY A 159 4.00 9.36 1.73
CA GLY A 159 3.80 7.95 2.07
C GLY A 159 2.34 7.52 2.21
N LYS A 160 1.43 8.20 1.52
CA LYS A 160 0.04 7.77 1.38
C LYS A 160 -0.04 6.52 0.51
N ILE A 161 -0.56 5.44 1.08
CA ILE A 161 -0.76 4.16 0.39
C ILE A 161 -2.26 3.86 0.29
N ASP A 162 -2.67 3.26 -0.81
CA ASP A 162 -4.00 2.70 -0.93
C ASP A 162 -3.97 1.19 -0.73
N PHE A 163 -5.04 0.65 -0.15
CA PHE A 163 -5.21 -0.78 0.03
C PHE A 163 -6.63 -1.20 -0.29
N LYS A 164 -6.75 -2.44 -0.73
CA LYS A 164 -8.02 -3.06 -1.08
C LYS A 164 -7.98 -4.53 -0.70
N VAL A 165 -9.10 -5.03 -0.16
CA VAL A 165 -9.29 -6.47 0.04
C VAL A 165 -9.30 -7.20 -1.29
N ASP A 166 -8.55 -8.29 -1.38
CA ASP A 166 -8.54 -9.20 -2.53
C ASP A 166 -9.77 -10.12 -2.53
N LYS A 167 -9.85 -11.02 -3.52
CA LYS A 167 -10.97 -12.00 -3.65
C LYS A 167 -11.01 -13.04 -2.52
N THR A 168 -9.92 -13.19 -1.76
CA THR A 168 -9.78 -14.17 -0.66
C THR A 168 -10.00 -13.56 0.71
N GLY A 169 -10.24 -12.25 0.78
CA GLY A 169 -10.47 -11.51 2.02
C GLY A 169 -9.17 -11.07 2.71
N ILE A 170 -8.08 -10.94 1.95
CA ILE A 170 -6.77 -10.53 2.47
C ILE A 170 -6.43 -9.13 1.95
N ILE A 171 -5.83 -8.32 2.80
CA ILE A 171 -5.18 -7.05 2.42
C ILE A 171 -3.69 -7.28 2.39
N HIS A 172 -3.06 -6.89 1.30
CA HIS A 172 -1.62 -6.90 1.10
C HIS A 172 -1.14 -5.45 0.97
N THR A 173 -0.19 -5.03 1.81
CA THR A 173 0.34 -3.67 1.75
C THR A 173 1.78 -3.60 2.25
N SER A 174 2.57 -2.71 1.65
CA SER A 174 3.95 -2.48 2.07
C SER A 174 4.00 -1.42 3.16
N VAL A 175 4.70 -1.71 4.25
CA VAL A 175 4.84 -0.82 5.41
C VAL A 175 6.22 -0.15 5.50
N GLY A 176 7.13 -0.49 4.60
CA GLY A 176 8.46 0.13 4.56
C GLY A 176 9.53 -0.73 3.91
N LYS A 177 10.77 -0.46 4.25
CA LYS A 177 11.97 -1.15 3.79
C LYS A 177 12.72 -1.78 4.96
N VAL A 178 13.51 -2.82 4.69
CA VAL A 178 14.39 -3.46 5.70
C VAL A 178 15.44 -2.47 6.23
N SER A 179 15.82 -1.47 5.45
CA SER A 179 16.71 -0.38 5.88
C SER A 179 16.12 0.50 6.99
N PHE A 180 14.80 0.51 7.17
CA PHE A 180 14.16 1.26 8.25
C PHE A 180 14.53 0.69 9.63
N SER A 181 14.46 1.53 10.67
CA SER A 181 14.54 1.04 12.05
C SER A 181 13.31 0.18 12.38
N SER A 182 13.45 -0.75 13.33
CA SER A 182 12.33 -1.57 13.80
C SER A 182 11.15 -0.73 14.33
N GLU A 183 11.45 0.41 14.95
CA GLU A 183 10.46 1.36 15.44
C GLU A 183 9.63 1.98 14.31
N LYS A 184 10.29 2.42 13.22
CA LYS A 184 9.60 2.97 12.04
C LYS A 184 8.71 1.93 11.35
N ILE A 185 9.16 0.68 11.27
CA ILE A 185 8.36 -0.43 10.71
C ILE A 185 7.15 -0.69 11.62
N TYR A 186 7.36 -0.69 12.94
CA TYR A 186 6.31 -0.85 13.93
C TYR A 186 5.24 0.24 13.83
N GLU A 187 5.64 1.52 13.81
CA GLU A 187 4.72 2.66 13.73
C GLU A 187 3.92 2.68 12.43
N ASN A 188 4.57 2.42 11.30
CA ASN A 188 3.91 2.30 10.02
C ASN A 188 2.90 1.13 10.01
N ALA A 189 3.29 -0.03 10.51
CA ALA A 189 2.41 -1.20 10.58
C ALA A 189 1.21 -0.95 11.51
N LEU A 190 1.44 -0.27 12.64
CA LEU A 190 0.41 0.12 13.60
C LEU A 190 -0.64 1.02 12.94
N GLU A 191 -0.22 2.08 12.22
CA GLU A 191 -1.14 3.01 11.55
C GLU A 191 -1.98 2.30 10.47
N VAL A 192 -1.38 1.37 9.71
CA VAL A 192 -2.11 0.55 8.74
C VAL A 192 -3.19 -0.28 9.44
N LEU A 193 -2.84 -0.96 10.52
CA LEU A 193 -3.77 -1.83 11.26
C LEU A 193 -4.90 -1.03 11.91
N GLN A 194 -4.60 0.15 12.47
CA GLN A 194 -5.60 1.08 13.01
C GLN A 194 -6.56 1.57 11.92
N THR A 195 -6.02 1.95 10.77
CA THR A 195 -6.84 2.40 9.64
C THR A 195 -7.76 1.30 9.13
N ILE A 196 -7.26 0.06 9.04
CA ILE A 196 -8.08 -1.11 8.67
C ILE A 196 -9.17 -1.35 9.72
N SER A 197 -8.86 -1.21 11.02
CA SER A 197 -9.82 -1.35 12.12
C SER A 197 -10.95 -0.31 12.03
N ARG A 198 -10.60 0.96 11.80
CA ARG A 198 -11.58 2.07 11.62
C ARG A 198 -12.51 1.85 10.42
N LEU A 199 -12.03 1.19 9.38
CA LEU A 199 -12.80 0.90 8.16
C LEU A 199 -13.62 -0.39 8.23
N LYS A 200 -13.78 -0.99 9.42
CA LYS A 200 -14.58 -2.20 9.60
C LYS A 200 -16.03 -1.98 9.14
N PRO A 201 -16.53 -2.74 8.15
CA PRO A 201 -17.91 -2.62 7.72
C PRO A 201 -18.88 -3.07 8.82
N SER A 202 -19.99 -2.38 9.00
CA SER A 202 -21.06 -2.79 9.94
C SER A 202 -21.66 -4.16 9.63
N ALA A 203 -21.61 -4.55 8.34
CA ALA A 203 -22.06 -5.86 7.88
C ALA A 203 -21.10 -7.01 8.22
N ALA A 204 -19.87 -6.73 8.68
CA ALA A 204 -18.91 -7.77 9.07
C ALA A 204 -19.23 -8.28 10.47
N LYS A 205 -19.72 -9.53 10.56
CA LYS A 205 -20.03 -10.23 11.82
C LYS A 205 -18.88 -11.14 12.25
N GLY A 206 -18.70 -11.28 13.55
CA GLY A 206 -17.66 -12.15 14.14
C GLY A 206 -16.28 -11.52 14.20
N THR A 207 -15.23 -12.36 14.20
CA THR A 207 -13.85 -11.94 14.32
C THR A 207 -13.41 -11.23 13.04
N TYR A 208 -13.03 -9.95 13.16
CA TYR A 208 -12.63 -9.13 12.01
C TYR A 208 -11.22 -9.46 11.54
N PHE A 209 -10.22 -9.41 12.43
CA PHE A 209 -8.86 -9.85 12.14
C PHE A 209 -8.72 -11.35 12.36
N LYS A 210 -8.60 -12.15 11.29
CA LYS A 210 -8.41 -13.60 11.39
C LYS A 210 -6.95 -13.97 11.59
N SER A 211 -6.06 -13.38 10.84
CA SER A 211 -4.62 -13.55 10.99
C SER A 211 -3.87 -12.35 10.42
N ILE A 212 -2.74 -12.03 10.99
CA ILE A 212 -1.85 -10.94 10.55
C ILE A 212 -0.45 -11.55 10.42
N HIS A 213 0.20 -11.26 9.30
CA HIS A 213 1.56 -11.69 9.05
C HIS A 213 2.38 -10.50 8.55
N ILE A 214 3.64 -10.46 8.93
CA ILE A 214 4.63 -9.54 8.40
C ILE A 214 5.77 -10.34 7.77
N SER A 215 6.26 -9.90 6.64
CA SER A 215 7.33 -10.56 5.92
C SER A 215 8.21 -9.55 5.19
N SER A 216 9.46 -9.92 4.90
CA SER A 216 10.26 -9.19 3.93
C SER A 216 10.30 -9.96 2.61
N THR A 217 10.70 -9.29 1.52
CA THR A 217 10.81 -9.93 0.21
C THR A 217 11.65 -11.22 0.31
N MET A 218 11.10 -12.34 -0.14
CA MET A 218 11.72 -13.68 -0.12
C MET A 218 11.90 -14.31 1.27
N SER A 219 11.52 -13.67 2.37
CA SER A 219 11.61 -14.25 3.71
C SER A 219 10.34 -15.02 4.12
N PRO A 220 10.42 -15.91 5.10
CA PRO A 220 9.23 -16.51 5.69
C PRO A 220 8.39 -15.45 6.41
N GLY A 221 7.06 -15.65 6.45
CA GLY A 221 6.13 -14.78 7.17
C GLY A 221 6.15 -15.02 8.68
N ILE A 222 6.12 -13.95 9.46
CA ILE A 222 6.02 -13.96 10.92
C ILE A 222 4.56 -13.73 11.30
N HIS A 223 4.00 -14.63 12.11
CA HIS A 223 2.64 -14.51 12.60
C HIS A 223 2.55 -13.52 13.77
N ILE A 224 1.64 -12.54 13.66
CA ILE A 224 1.42 -11.50 14.67
C ILE A 224 0.18 -11.85 15.50
N GLU A 225 0.26 -11.65 16.80
CA GLU A 225 -0.87 -11.84 17.70
C GLU A 225 -1.98 -10.82 17.42
N THR A 226 -3.15 -11.29 17.00
CA THR A 226 -4.29 -10.43 16.67
C THR A 226 -4.86 -9.70 17.89
N LYS A 227 -4.67 -10.21 19.10
CA LYS A 227 -5.12 -9.57 20.35
C LYS A 227 -4.32 -8.33 20.68
N SER A 228 -3.03 -8.30 20.36
CA SER A 228 -2.16 -7.12 20.55
C SER A 228 -2.59 -5.92 19.69
N VAL A 229 -3.38 -6.19 18.63
CA VAL A 229 -3.87 -5.19 17.68
C VAL A 229 -5.37 -4.90 17.89
N ALA A 230 -6.13 -5.83 18.43
CA ALA A 230 -7.58 -5.67 18.65
C ALA A 230 -7.96 -4.68 19.77
N GLY A 231 -6.99 -4.20 20.54
CA GLY A 231 -7.14 -3.16 21.57
C GLY A 231 -6.83 -1.74 21.10
N ILE A 232 -6.59 -1.56 19.79
CA ILE A 232 -6.17 -0.31 19.19
C ILE A 232 -7.32 0.33 18.40
#